data_c620f14f24e75851487b2092fefb4ec0
#
_entry.id   c620f14f24e75851487b2092fefb4ec0
#
_cell.length_a   1.000
_cell.length_b   1.000
_cell.length_c   1.000
_cell.angle_alpha   90.00
_cell.angle_beta   90.00
_cell.angle_gamma   90.00
#
_symmetry.space_group_name_H-M   'P 1'
#
loop_
_entity.id
_entity.type
_entity.pdbx_description
1 polymer ?
#
loop_
_entity_poly.entity_id
_entity_poly.type
_entity_poly.pdbx_seq_one_letter_code
_entity_poly.pdbx_strand_id
1 'polypeptide(L)'
;VCIVTAIIGTFAQLDGAGATTFLLSIPALLPLYKALNMNRYLLLLLLALSAAIMNMVPWGGPMARTASVLNIKNVNELWYGVIPIQIIGFFLILIFAVYLGFREKTRISRDIRSGKLPDTQDVDIHKLVEIYEHDQDIKFPIRGVAVTKPWINWVNVALTIAVIVAMFANIAPPEFAFMIGVAIALIINFPNVDEQMSRLKAHAPNALMMAAVIIAAGMFLGVLNETGMLESIALSFIHI
;
A
#
# COMPACT_ATOMS: atom_id res chain seq x y z
N VAL A 1 8.70 1.59 -16.84
CA VAL A 1 7.78 2.32 -15.97
C VAL A 1 6.71 1.37 -15.42
N CYS A 2 5.89 0.68 -16.23
CA CYS A 2 4.81 -0.19 -15.73
C CYS A 2 5.27 -1.25 -14.71
N ILE A 3 6.38 -1.93 -14.97
CA ILE A 3 6.97 -2.93 -14.04
C ILE A 3 7.36 -2.25 -12.71
N VAL A 4 8.05 -1.11 -12.81
CA VAL A 4 8.46 -0.34 -11.64
C VAL A 4 7.25 0.11 -10.82
N THR A 5 6.19 0.56 -11.49
CA THR A 5 4.92 0.92 -10.84
C THR A 5 4.31 -0.26 -10.09
N ALA A 6 4.27 -1.45 -10.70
CA ALA A 6 3.75 -2.65 -10.05
C ALA A 6 4.58 -3.05 -8.83
N ILE A 7 5.90 -2.97 -8.93
CA ILE A 7 6.82 -3.25 -7.82
C ILE A 7 6.62 -2.23 -6.68
N ILE A 8 6.63 -0.94 -7.00
CA ILE A 8 6.40 0.12 -5.99
C ILE A 8 5.04 -0.06 -5.31
N GLY A 9 3.97 -0.32 -6.09
CA GLY A 9 2.64 -0.57 -5.53
C GLY A 9 2.60 -1.77 -4.59
N THR A 10 3.31 -2.84 -4.95
CA THR A 10 3.43 -4.05 -4.11
C THR A 10 4.12 -3.75 -2.78
N PHE A 11 5.25 -3.04 -2.81
CA PHE A 11 5.97 -2.67 -1.59
C PHE A 11 5.23 -1.62 -0.76
N ALA A 12 4.62 -0.63 -1.40
CA ALA A 12 3.84 0.39 -0.70
C ALA A 12 2.63 -0.21 0.04
N GLN A 13 2.05 -1.31 -0.47
CA GLN A 13 0.91 -1.98 0.14
C GLN A 13 1.28 -2.86 1.34
N LEU A 14 2.57 -3.13 1.59
CA LEU A 14 3.00 -3.90 2.75
C LEU A 14 2.64 -3.26 4.10
N ASP A 15 2.25 -1.98 4.12
CA ASP A 15 1.71 -1.32 5.31
C ASP A 15 0.31 -1.84 5.71
N GLY A 16 -0.37 -2.57 4.81
CA GLY A 16 -1.71 -3.11 5.04
C GLY A 16 -2.84 -2.06 4.96
N ALA A 17 -2.51 -0.80 4.66
CA ALA A 17 -3.45 0.32 4.59
C ALA A 17 -3.67 0.74 3.12
N GLY A 18 -4.71 0.22 2.49
CA GLY A 18 -4.96 0.44 1.05
C GLY A 18 -4.92 1.90 0.59
N ALA A 19 -5.38 2.83 1.41
CA ALA A 19 -5.39 4.26 1.07
C ALA A 19 -3.98 4.86 0.94
N THR A 20 -3.04 4.46 1.79
CA THR A 20 -1.66 4.99 1.84
C THR A 20 -0.92 4.70 0.55
N THR A 21 -1.09 3.50 -0.01
CA THR A 21 -0.49 3.11 -1.29
C THR A 21 -0.83 4.10 -2.39
N PHE A 22 -2.11 4.47 -2.52
CA PHE A 22 -2.54 5.42 -3.54
C PHE A 22 -2.09 6.85 -3.25
N LEU A 23 -2.19 7.29 -1.99
CA LEU A 23 -1.81 8.64 -1.57
C LEU A 23 -0.32 8.92 -1.76
N LEU A 24 0.54 7.91 -1.60
CA LEU A 24 1.98 8.04 -1.79
C LEU A 24 2.40 7.81 -3.24
N SER A 25 1.90 6.73 -3.87
CA SER A 25 2.40 6.30 -5.17
C SER A 25 1.85 7.12 -6.34
N ILE A 26 0.60 7.61 -6.26
CA ILE A 26 0.02 8.39 -7.37
C ILE A 26 0.75 9.74 -7.52
N PRO A 27 0.91 10.58 -6.49
CA PRO A 27 1.65 11.82 -6.64
C PRO A 27 3.10 11.62 -7.07
N ALA A 28 3.76 10.57 -6.58
CA ALA A 28 5.14 10.25 -6.92
C ALA A 28 5.33 9.85 -8.39
N LEU A 29 4.42 9.04 -8.94
CA LEU A 29 4.59 8.46 -10.27
C LEU A 29 3.81 9.21 -11.37
N LEU A 30 2.79 9.98 -11.03
CA LEU A 30 1.95 10.69 -12.00
C LEU A 30 2.73 11.69 -12.87
N PRO A 31 3.70 12.48 -12.35
CA PRO A 31 4.54 13.34 -13.17
C PRO A 31 5.30 12.56 -14.24
N LEU A 32 5.86 11.40 -13.88
CA LEU A 32 6.58 10.53 -14.81
C LEU A 32 5.65 9.99 -15.92
N TYR A 33 4.43 9.57 -15.56
CA TYR A 33 3.45 9.10 -16.55
C TYR A 33 3.03 10.22 -17.51
N LYS A 34 2.86 11.46 -17.01
CA LYS A 34 2.55 12.63 -17.83
C LYS A 34 3.70 12.98 -18.78
N ALA A 35 4.93 13.02 -18.28
CA ALA A 35 6.11 13.36 -19.05
C ALA A 35 6.39 12.36 -20.18
N LEU A 36 6.10 11.09 -19.95
CA LEU A 36 6.23 10.03 -20.95
C LEU A 36 4.98 9.84 -21.84
N ASN A 37 4.01 10.73 -21.76
CA ASN A 37 2.73 10.63 -22.48
C ASN A 37 2.00 9.28 -22.25
N MET A 38 2.23 8.66 -21.09
CA MET A 38 1.60 7.40 -20.72
C MET A 38 0.17 7.61 -20.22
N ASN A 39 -0.68 6.63 -20.45
CA ASN A 39 -2.05 6.66 -19.96
C ASN A 39 -2.06 6.61 -18.42
N ARG A 40 -2.61 7.65 -17.79
CA ARG A 40 -2.71 7.77 -16.32
C ARG A 40 -3.55 6.67 -15.68
N TYR A 41 -4.51 6.11 -16.40
CA TYR A 41 -5.31 4.97 -15.90
C TYR A 41 -4.49 3.69 -15.74
N LEU A 42 -3.37 3.53 -16.47
CA LEU A 42 -2.45 2.40 -16.26
C LEU A 42 -1.77 2.48 -14.90
N LEU A 43 -1.40 3.68 -14.45
CA LEU A 43 -0.86 3.88 -13.10
C LEU A 43 -1.85 3.39 -12.05
N LEU A 44 -3.10 3.87 -12.12
CA LEU A 44 -4.14 3.47 -11.19
C LEU A 44 -4.42 1.97 -11.24
N LEU A 45 -4.51 1.39 -12.43
CA LEU A 45 -4.77 -0.03 -12.62
C LEU A 45 -3.67 -0.90 -11.98
N LEU A 46 -2.40 -0.59 -12.23
CA LEU A 46 -1.27 -1.34 -11.70
C LEU A 46 -1.18 -1.23 -10.18
N LEU A 47 -1.40 -0.03 -9.62
CA LEU A 47 -1.45 0.16 -8.18
C LEU A 47 -2.63 -0.60 -7.55
N ALA A 48 -3.81 -0.57 -8.17
CA ALA A 48 -4.99 -1.28 -7.69
C ALA A 48 -4.79 -2.81 -7.69
N LEU A 49 -4.19 -3.36 -8.74
CA LEU A 49 -3.88 -4.80 -8.81
C LEU A 49 -2.85 -5.20 -7.74
N SER A 50 -1.79 -4.40 -7.58
CA SER A 50 -0.78 -4.64 -6.54
C SER A 50 -1.39 -4.56 -5.13
N ALA A 51 -2.23 -3.54 -4.90
CA ALA A 51 -2.92 -3.38 -3.63
C ALA A 51 -3.87 -4.55 -3.35
N ALA A 52 -4.64 -5.00 -4.33
CA ALA A 52 -5.60 -6.10 -4.16
C ALA A 52 -4.92 -7.39 -3.67
N ILE A 53 -3.76 -7.74 -4.23
CA ILE A 53 -3.05 -8.96 -3.86
C ILE A 53 -2.32 -8.80 -2.52
N MET A 54 -1.62 -7.68 -2.32
CA MET A 54 -0.84 -7.46 -1.10
C MET A 54 -1.66 -6.98 0.10
N ASN A 55 -2.93 -6.66 -0.07
CA ASN A 55 -3.81 -6.31 1.06
C ASN A 55 -4.13 -7.51 1.97
N MET A 56 -3.82 -8.72 1.54
CA MET A 56 -4.02 -9.96 2.30
C MET A 56 -2.81 -10.31 3.19
N VAL A 57 -2.16 -9.32 3.79
CA VAL A 57 -1.10 -9.54 4.80
C VAL A 57 -1.73 -9.74 6.18
N PRO A 58 -1.05 -10.43 7.12
CA PRO A 58 -1.63 -10.76 8.44
C PRO A 58 -2.12 -9.55 9.22
N TRP A 59 -1.46 -8.40 9.07
CA TRP A 59 -1.81 -7.14 9.69
C TRP A 59 -2.77 -6.27 8.84
N GLY A 60 -3.14 -6.75 7.66
CA GLY A 60 -4.08 -6.07 6.79
C GLY A 60 -5.52 -6.20 7.28
N GLY A 61 -6.32 -5.14 7.09
CA GLY A 61 -7.72 -5.11 7.50
C GLY A 61 -8.56 -6.29 6.99
N PRO A 62 -8.44 -6.76 5.73
CA PRO A 62 -9.18 -7.92 5.23
C PRO A 62 -8.89 -9.20 6.01
N MET A 63 -7.62 -9.48 6.32
CA MET A 63 -7.24 -10.68 7.04
C MET A 63 -7.75 -10.67 8.49
N ALA A 64 -7.63 -9.53 9.17
CA ALA A 64 -8.16 -9.37 10.52
C ALA A 64 -9.68 -9.60 10.58
N ARG A 65 -10.43 -9.06 9.61
CA ARG A 65 -11.88 -9.27 9.52
C ARG A 65 -12.23 -10.74 9.23
N THR A 66 -11.53 -11.38 8.29
CA THR A 66 -11.77 -12.79 7.96
C THR A 66 -11.47 -13.69 9.17
N ALA A 67 -10.36 -13.46 9.87
CA ALA A 67 -10.01 -14.20 11.07
C ALA A 67 -11.07 -14.04 12.17
N SER A 68 -11.60 -12.81 12.35
CA SER A 68 -12.68 -12.54 13.29
C SER A 68 -13.97 -13.30 12.97
N VAL A 69 -14.36 -13.36 11.70
CA VAL A 69 -15.57 -14.10 11.26
C VAL A 69 -15.39 -15.60 11.43
N LEU A 70 -14.21 -16.12 11.13
CA LEU A 70 -13.91 -17.55 11.22
C LEU A 70 -13.53 -17.98 12.65
N ASN A 71 -13.53 -17.07 13.63
CA ASN A 71 -13.07 -17.31 15.00
C ASN A 71 -11.65 -17.88 15.08
N ILE A 72 -10.78 -17.52 14.15
CA ILE A 72 -9.37 -17.92 14.12
C ILE A 72 -8.58 -16.97 15.03
N LYS A 73 -7.99 -17.49 16.09
CA LYS A 73 -7.21 -16.71 17.06
C LYS A 73 -5.88 -16.20 16.51
N ASN A 74 -5.27 -16.97 15.60
CA ASN A 74 -3.96 -16.64 15.03
C ASN A 74 -4.13 -16.34 13.53
N VAL A 75 -4.07 -15.06 13.18
CA VAL A 75 -4.23 -14.58 11.80
C VAL A 75 -3.16 -15.16 10.86
N ASN A 76 -1.97 -15.49 11.39
CA ASN A 76 -0.89 -16.08 10.59
C ASN A 76 -1.27 -17.46 10.03
N GLU A 77 -2.05 -18.27 10.77
CA GLU A 77 -2.52 -19.56 10.26
C GLU A 77 -3.37 -19.42 9.00
N LEU A 78 -4.27 -18.43 9.01
CA LEU A 78 -5.07 -18.09 7.83
C LEU A 78 -4.19 -17.61 6.68
N TRP A 79 -3.21 -16.77 6.99
CA TRP A 79 -2.34 -16.19 5.98
C TRP A 79 -1.44 -17.22 5.29
N TYR A 80 -0.96 -18.24 5.99
CA TYR A 80 -0.17 -19.31 5.37
C TYR A 80 -0.91 -19.99 4.20
N GLY A 81 -2.23 -20.13 4.29
CA GLY A 81 -3.06 -20.62 3.18
C GLY A 81 -3.15 -19.67 2.00
N VAL A 82 -2.93 -18.37 2.21
CA VAL A 82 -3.03 -17.33 1.19
C VAL A 82 -1.71 -17.06 0.49
N ILE A 83 -0.57 -17.34 1.13
CA ILE A 83 0.78 -17.11 0.57
C ILE A 83 0.95 -17.64 -0.86
N PRO A 84 0.57 -18.88 -1.21
CA PRO A 84 0.75 -19.38 -2.58
C PRO A 84 0.00 -18.52 -3.61
N ILE A 85 -1.20 -18.07 -3.26
CA ILE A 85 -2.02 -17.22 -4.13
C ILE A 85 -1.39 -15.84 -4.30
N GLN A 86 -0.82 -15.28 -3.22
CA GLN A 86 -0.09 -14.00 -3.28
C GLN A 86 1.15 -14.07 -4.17
N ILE A 87 1.92 -15.16 -4.08
CA ILE A 87 3.10 -15.37 -4.92
C ILE A 87 2.70 -15.47 -6.38
N ILE A 88 1.72 -16.31 -6.71
CA ILE A 88 1.20 -16.45 -8.07
C ILE A 88 0.66 -15.11 -8.57
N GLY A 89 -0.13 -14.41 -7.75
CA GLY A 89 -0.69 -13.11 -8.07
C GLY A 89 0.37 -12.06 -8.34
N PHE A 90 1.44 -12.03 -7.56
CA PHE A 90 2.57 -11.13 -7.78
C PHE A 90 3.22 -11.35 -9.15
N PHE A 91 3.51 -12.58 -9.51
CA PHE A 91 4.08 -12.89 -10.83
C PHE A 91 3.10 -12.57 -11.97
N LEU A 92 1.80 -12.83 -11.78
CA LEU A 92 0.78 -12.46 -12.77
C LEU A 92 0.72 -10.94 -12.98
N ILE A 93 0.79 -10.14 -11.91
CA ILE A 93 0.86 -8.68 -12.03
C ILE A 93 2.09 -8.25 -12.81
N LEU A 94 3.26 -8.84 -12.55
CA LEU A 94 4.48 -8.50 -13.29
C LEU A 94 4.34 -8.83 -14.79
N ILE A 95 3.83 -10.01 -15.13
CA ILE A 95 3.57 -10.40 -16.52
C ILE A 95 2.58 -9.42 -17.16
N PHE A 96 1.51 -9.07 -16.46
CA PHE A 96 0.52 -8.14 -16.95
C PHE A 96 1.10 -6.71 -17.11
N ALA A 97 1.96 -6.28 -16.19
CA ALA A 97 2.66 -4.99 -16.28
C ALA A 97 3.61 -4.95 -17.47
N VAL A 98 4.29 -6.05 -17.79
CA VAL A 98 5.11 -6.20 -19.02
C VAL A 98 4.23 -6.08 -20.27
N TYR A 99 3.15 -6.84 -20.33
CA TYR A 99 2.21 -6.79 -21.44
C TYR A 99 1.64 -5.39 -21.67
N LEU A 100 1.15 -4.74 -20.59
CA LEU A 100 0.63 -3.38 -20.66
C LEU A 100 1.72 -2.37 -21.06
N GLY A 101 2.95 -2.56 -20.60
CA GLY A 101 4.09 -1.74 -20.97
C GLY A 101 4.40 -1.80 -22.48
N PHE A 102 4.40 -2.99 -23.07
CA PHE A 102 4.57 -3.17 -24.52
C PHE A 102 3.42 -2.56 -25.32
N ARG A 103 2.19 -2.80 -24.89
CA ARG A 103 0.99 -2.21 -25.52
C ARG A 103 1.05 -0.68 -25.49
N GLU A 104 1.42 -0.11 -24.37
CA GLU A 104 1.52 1.34 -24.20
C GLU A 104 2.66 1.93 -25.03
N LYS A 105 3.82 1.27 -25.07
CA LYS A 105 4.92 1.67 -25.95
C LYS A 105 4.48 1.73 -27.42
N THR A 106 3.74 0.72 -27.88
CA THR A 106 3.22 0.66 -29.26
C THR A 106 2.22 1.79 -29.52
N ARG A 107 1.35 2.11 -28.55
CA ARG A 107 0.41 3.22 -28.63
C ARG A 107 1.14 4.55 -28.77
N ILE A 108 2.08 4.85 -27.88
CA ILE A 108 2.85 6.09 -27.87
C ILE A 108 3.62 6.24 -29.19
N SER A 109 4.32 5.20 -29.62
CA SER A 109 5.08 5.24 -30.88
C SER A 109 4.18 5.52 -32.10
N ARG A 110 2.95 5.00 -32.10
CA ARG A 110 1.97 5.27 -33.15
C ARG A 110 1.48 6.72 -33.10
N ASP A 111 1.18 7.21 -31.90
CA ASP A 111 0.64 8.55 -31.69
C ASP A 111 1.71 9.64 -32.01
N ILE A 112 2.98 9.38 -31.72
CA ILE A 112 4.09 10.24 -32.15
C ILE A 112 4.22 10.25 -33.67
N ARG A 113 4.20 9.09 -34.33
CA ARG A 113 4.30 9.00 -35.82
C ARG A 113 3.12 9.67 -36.53
N SER A 114 1.96 9.70 -35.90
CA SER A 114 0.76 10.37 -36.45
C SER A 114 0.69 11.87 -36.11
N GLY A 115 1.70 12.42 -35.41
CA GLY A 115 1.75 13.84 -35.03
C GLY A 115 0.78 14.23 -33.91
N LYS A 116 0.16 13.25 -33.23
CA LYS A 116 -0.78 13.50 -32.13
C LYS A 116 -0.08 13.80 -30.80
N LEU A 117 1.15 13.29 -30.63
CA LEU A 117 1.95 13.48 -29.43
C LEU A 117 3.33 14.05 -29.80
N PRO A 118 3.90 14.93 -28.97
CA PRO A 118 5.27 15.38 -29.11
C PRO A 118 6.25 14.21 -28.87
N ASP A 119 7.42 14.29 -29.48
CA ASP A 119 8.49 13.32 -29.21
C ASP A 119 9.04 13.55 -27.79
N THR A 120 9.12 12.48 -27.02
CA THR A 120 9.50 12.51 -25.59
C THR A 120 10.97 12.14 -25.36
N GLN A 121 11.83 12.27 -26.38
CA GLN A 121 13.23 11.86 -26.29
C GLN A 121 14.06 12.64 -25.25
N ASP A 122 13.59 13.81 -24.79
CA ASP A 122 14.29 14.67 -23.83
C ASP A 122 13.52 14.88 -22.50
N VAL A 123 13.06 13.79 -21.89
CA VAL A 123 12.49 13.91 -20.53
C VAL A 123 13.62 14.01 -19.50
N ASP A 124 13.84 15.21 -19.01
CA ASP A 124 14.79 15.47 -17.92
C ASP A 124 14.18 14.98 -16.59
N ILE A 125 14.67 13.81 -16.13
CA ILE A 125 14.23 13.17 -14.88
C ILE A 125 14.54 14.07 -13.67
N HIS A 126 15.68 14.80 -13.69
CA HIS A 126 16.04 15.71 -12.60
C HIS A 126 15.02 16.83 -12.45
N LYS A 127 14.57 17.40 -13.56
CA LYS A 127 13.54 18.44 -13.57
C LYS A 127 12.18 17.92 -13.07
N LEU A 128 11.86 16.65 -13.35
CA LEU A 128 10.63 16.02 -12.83
C LEU A 128 10.71 15.80 -11.32
N VAL A 129 11.87 15.40 -10.81
CA VAL A 129 12.11 15.23 -9.38
C VAL A 129 11.98 16.56 -8.66
N GLU A 130 12.59 17.63 -9.20
CA GLU A 130 12.51 18.99 -8.63
C GLU A 130 11.05 19.50 -8.58
N ILE A 131 10.28 19.33 -9.66
CA ILE A 131 8.85 19.68 -9.69
C ILE A 131 8.06 18.88 -8.64
N TYR A 132 8.36 17.60 -8.50
CA TYR A 132 7.70 16.75 -7.51
C TYR A 132 8.03 17.16 -6.08
N GLU A 133 9.31 17.44 -5.78
CA GLU A 133 9.75 17.90 -4.46
C GLU A 133 9.09 19.22 -4.10
N HIS A 134 9.02 20.16 -5.05
CA HIS A 134 8.37 21.44 -4.83
C HIS A 134 6.85 21.30 -4.60
N ASP A 135 6.15 20.45 -5.36
CA ASP A 135 4.71 20.22 -5.19
C ASP A 135 4.39 19.50 -3.87
N GLN A 136 5.26 18.62 -3.41
CA GLN A 136 5.16 17.96 -2.09
C GLN A 136 5.40 18.95 -0.94
N ASP A 137 6.35 19.88 -1.07
CA ASP A 137 6.60 20.92 -0.08
C ASP A 137 5.38 21.85 0.11
N ILE A 138 4.58 22.04 -0.94
CA ILE A 138 3.35 22.86 -0.89
C ILE A 138 2.16 22.08 -0.31
N LYS A 139 1.98 20.81 -0.72
CA LYS A 139 0.79 20.02 -0.33
C LYS A 139 0.92 19.34 1.01
N PHE A 140 2.13 18.99 1.40
CA PHE A 140 2.43 18.32 2.65
C PHE A 140 3.62 19.01 3.31
N PRO A 141 3.41 20.11 4.03
CA PRO A 141 4.48 20.79 4.76
C PRO A 141 4.94 19.94 5.96
N ILE A 142 5.25 18.68 5.70
CA ILE A 142 5.86 17.75 6.65
C ILE A 142 7.39 17.90 6.50
N ARG A 143 7.84 19.13 6.34
CA ARG A 143 9.25 19.47 6.38
C ARG A 143 9.66 19.58 7.82
N GLY A 144 10.28 18.52 8.34
CA GLY A 144 10.81 18.54 9.69
C GLY A 144 11.84 17.46 9.94
N VAL A 145 12.08 16.59 8.98
CA VAL A 145 13.23 15.70 9.07
C VAL A 145 14.01 15.81 7.76
N ALA A 146 14.82 16.88 7.67
CA ALA A 146 16.05 16.72 6.95
C ALA A 146 16.70 15.49 7.58
N VAL A 147 16.79 14.40 6.83
CA VAL A 147 17.56 13.22 7.26
C VAL A 147 19.00 13.66 7.36
N THR A 148 19.31 14.28 8.49
CA THR A 148 20.60 14.90 8.77
C THR A 148 21.69 13.87 8.97
N LYS A 149 21.30 12.58 9.09
CA LYS A 149 22.25 11.49 9.31
C LYS A 149 21.85 10.24 8.49
N PRO A 150 22.58 9.89 7.44
CA PRO A 150 22.25 8.74 6.58
C PRO A 150 22.20 7.40 7.32
N TRP A 151 22.87 7.26 8.46
CA TRP A 151 22.82 6.05 9.28
C TRP A 151 21.45 5.80 9.91
N ILE A 152 20.65 6.85 10.19
CA ILE A 152 19.29 6.70 10.75
C ILE A 152 18.37 5.95 9.77
N ASN A 153 18.56 6.16 8.46
CA ASN A 153 17.81 5.41 7.46
C ASN A 153 18.09 3.91 7.55
N TRP A 154 19.35 3.53 7.74
CA TRP A 154 19.72 2.12 7.91
C TRP A 154 19.14 1.53 9.20
N VAL A 155 19.11 2.32 10.29
CA VAL A 155 18.45 1.91 11.55
C VAL A 155 16.95 1.71 11.34
N ASN A 156 16.29 2.61 10.61
CA ASN A 156 14.86 2.46 10.31
C ASN A 156 14.57 1.24 9.43
N VAL A 157 15.42 0.95 8.45
CA VAL A 157 15.33 -0.26 7.63
C VAL A 157 15.52 -1.51 8.50
N ALA A 158 16.55 -1.52 9.36
CA ALA A 158 16.80 -2.64 10.27
C ALA A 158 15.64 -2.84 11.26
N LEU A 159 15.08 -1.76 11.81
CA LEU A 159 13.92 -1.81 12.70
C LEU A 159 12.69 -2.38 11.97
N THR A 160 12.44 -1.93 10.75
CA THR A 160 11.32 -2.44 9.93
C THR A 160 11.47 -3.94 9.68
N ILE A 161 12.67 -4.38 9.29
CA ILE A 161 12.95 -5.80 9.08
C ILE A 161 12.79 -6.58 10.39
N ALA A 162 13.28 -6.05 11.52
CA ALA A 162 13.16 -6.71 12.82
C ALA A 162 11.69 -6.89 13.25
N VAL A 163 10.84 -5.87 13.05
CA VAL A 163 9.40 -5.95 13.32
C VAL A 163 8.74 -7.03 12.44
N ILE A 164 9.03 -7.02 11.14
CA ILE A 164 8.51 -8.00 10.19
C ILE A 164 8.93 -9.42 10.59
N VAL A 165 10.22 -9.62 10.88
CA VAL A 165 10.74 -10.93 11.31
C VAL A 165 10.10 -11.39 12.62
N ALA A 166 9.94 -10.50 13.60
CA ALA A 166 9.30 -10.82 14.88
C ALA A 166 7.85 -11.30 14.69
N MET A 167 7.13 -10.70 13.74
CA MET A 167 5.76 -11.10 13.38
C MET A 167 5.74 -12.46 12.68
N PHE A 168 6.60 -12.70 11.69
CA PHE A 168 6.68 -13.99 10.99
C PHE A 168 7.15 -15.12 11.88
N ALA A 169 8.07 -14.86 12.79
CA ALA A 169 8.56 -15.82 13.77
C ALA A 169 7.57 -16.09 14.91
N ASN A 170 6.39 -15.46 14.91
CA ASN A 170 5.40 -15.54 16.00
C ASN A 170 5.97 -15.21 17.40
N ILE A 171 7.01 -14.36 17.47
CA ILE A 171 7.63 -13.93 18.73
C ILE A 171 6.65 -13.04 19.52
N ALA A 172 5.89 -12.20 18.80
CA ALA A 172 4.88 -11.32 19.39
C ALA A 172 3.68 -11.20 18.45
N PRO A 173 2.47 -11.00 18.99
CA PRO A 173 1.31 -10.62 18.19
C PRO A 173 1.59 -9.34 17.37
N PRO A 174 1.04 -9.22 16.14
CA PRO A 174 1.31 -8.10 15.25
C PRO A 174 1.10 -6.72 15.91
N GLU A 175 0.05 -6.61 16.74
CA GLU A 175 -0.30 -5.37 17.43
C GLU A 175 0.83 -4.89 18.36
N PHE A 176 1.43 -5.80 19.13
CA PHE A 176 2.54 -5.49 20.02
C PHE A 176 3.82 -5.21 19.25
N ALA A 177 4.12 -5.98 18.21
CA ALA A 177 5.30 -5.77 17.38
C ALA A 177 5.28 -4.38 16.75
N PHE A 178 4.13 -3.96 16.20
CA PHE A 178 3.96 -2.62 15.65
C PHE A 178 4.02 -1.52 16.70
N MET A 179 3.37 -1.70 17.86
CA MET A 179 3.44 -0.71 18.94
C MET A 179 4.87 -0.44 19.39
N ILE A 180 5.65 -1.50 19.63
CA ILE A 180 7.05 -1.41 20.03
C ILE A 180 7.87 -0.79 18.91
N GLY A 181 7.69 -1.23 17.66
CA GLY A 181 8.38 -0.69 16.50
C GLY A 181 8.13 0.81 16.32
N VAL A 182 6.87 1.26 16.42
CA VAL A 182 6.50 2.68 16.33
C VAL A 182 7.09 3.48 17.48
N ALA A 183 7.05 2.98 18.72
CA ALA A 183 7.63 3.65 19.88
C ALA A 183 9.15 3.87 19.70
N ILE A 184 9.87 2.82 19.28
CA ILE A 184 11.31 2.91 19.01
C ILE A 184 11.58 3.87 17.84
N ALA A 185 10.81 3.79 16.75
CA ALA A 185 10.95 4.68 15.60
C ALA A 185 10.72 6.15 15.99
N LEU A 186 9.72 6.45 16.82
CA LEU A 186 9.45 7.80 17.29
C LEU A 186 10.60 8.35 18.12
N ILE A 187 11.15 7.56 19.03
CA ILE A 187 12.27 7.98 19.89
C ILE A 187 13.53 8.23 19.07
N ILE A 188 13.82 7.37 18.08
CA ILE A 188 15.04 7.49 17.27
C ILE A 188 14.95 8.67 16.29
N ASN A 189 13.79 8.87 15.66
CA ASN A 189 13.63 9.86 14.59
C ASN A 189 13.20 11.23 15.10
N PHE A 190 12.51 11.29 16.25
CA PHE A 190 11.93 12.51 16.80
C PHE A 190 12.30 12.65 18.29
N PRO A 191 13.43 13.29 18.60
CA PRO A 191 13.89 13.45 19.99
C PRO A 191 12.95 14.25 20.88
N ASN A 192 12.17 15.17 20.27
CA ASN A 192 11.25 16.05 20.98
C ASN A 192 9.86 15.45 21.08
N VAL A 193 9.29 15.45 22.30
CA VAL A 193 7.93 14.91 22.55
C VAL A 193 6.85 15.66 21.77
N ASP A 194 7.01 16.96 21.56
CA ASP A 194 6.07 17.77 20.78
C ASP A 194 6.04 17.34 19.31
N GLU A 195 7.21 17.00 18.74
CA GLU A 195 7.30 16.47 17.38
C GLU A 195 6.67 15.08 17.30
N GLN A 196 6.93 14.20 18.26
CA GLN A 196 6.28 12.88 18.34
C GLN A 196 4.77 13.03 18.40
N MET A 197 4.25 13.91 19.25
CA MET A 197 2.83 14.17 19.38
C MET A 197 2.22 14.75 18.11
N SER A 198 2.92 15.64 17.43
CA SER A 198 2.51 16.19 16.14
C SER A 198 2.37 15.10 15.09
N ARG A 199 3.32 14.15 15.02
CA ARG A 199 3.24 13.00 14.10
C ARG A 199 2.08 12.07 14.43
N LEU A 200 1.89 11.74 15.70
CA LEU A 200 0.75 10.93 16.14
C LEU A 200 -0.58 11.58 15.76
N LYS A 201 -0.74 12.88 16.03
CA LYS A 201 -1.94 13.65 15.66
C LYS A 201 -2.17 13.70 14.16
N ALA A 202 -1.13 13.81 13.34
CA ALA A 202 -1.24 13.84 11.89
C ALA A 202 -1.79 12.51 11.31
N HIS A 203 -1.47 11.38 11.93
CA HIS A 203 -1.91 10.06 11.49
C HIS A 203 -3.16 9.53 12.21
N ALA A 204 -3.55 10.12 13.35
CA ALA A 204 -4.70 9.71 14.14
C ALA A 204 -6.02 9.65 13.34
N PRO A 205 -6.36 10.59 12.44
CA PRO A 205 -7.61 10.51 11.67
C PRO A 205 -7.70 9.24 10.82
N ASN A 206 -6.59 8.82 10.20
CA ASN A 206 -6.56 7.60 9.40
C ASN A 206 -6.72 6.34 10.27
N ALA A 207 -6.07 6.31 11.42
CA ALA A 207 -6.21 5.21 12.38
C ALA A 207 -7.64 5.10 12.91
N LEU A 208 -8.27 6.23 13.26
CA LEU A 208 -9.66 6.27 13.72
C LEU A 208 -10.64 5.85 12.63
N MET A 209 -10.42 6.27 11.39
CA MET A 209 -11.23 5.83 10.25
C MET A 209 -11.16 4.32 10.06
N MET A 210 -9.96 3.73 10.12
CA MET A 210 -9.78 2.29 10.03
C MET A 210 -10.46 1.54 11.17
N ALA A 211 -10.32 2.02 12.42
CA ALA A 211 -11.00 1.45 13.57
C ALA A 211 -12.52 1.50 13.41
N ALA A 212 -13.07 2.63 12.96
CA ALA A 212 -14.50 2.78 12.71
C ALA A 212 -15.02 1.80 11.65
N VAL A 213 -14.27 1.59 10.55
CA VAL A 213 -14.64 0.61 9.51
C VAL A 213 -14.62 -0.82 10.07
N ILE A 214 -13.65 -1.18 10.88
CA ILE A 214 -13.57 -2.52 11.50
C ILE A 214 -14.76 -2.74 12.44
N ILE A 215 -15.07 -1.76 13.28
CA ILE A 215 -16.21 -1.84 14.20
C ILE A 215 -17.53 -1.94 13.42
N ALA A 216 -17.72 -1.10 12.38
CA ALA A 216 -18.92 -1.13 11.55
C ALA A 216 -19.07 -2.49 10.84
N ALA A 217 -17.99 -3.04 10.30
CA ALA A 217 -17.99 -4.37 9.68
C ALA A 217 -18.33 -5.47 10.69
N GLY A 218 -17.79 -5.40 11.92
CA GLY A 218 -18.10 -6.33 13.00
C GLY A 218 -19.57 -6.27 13.42
N MET A 219 -20.12 -5.07 13.57
CA MET A 219 -21.55 -4.90 13.87
C MET A 219 -22.44 -5.45 12.75
N PHE A 220 -22.12 -5.15 11.49
CA PHE A 220 -22.86 -5.64 10.34
C PHE A 220 -22.85 -7.18 10.27
N LEU A 221 -21.69 -7.78 10.46
CA LEU A 221 -21.55 -9.25 10.49
C LEU A 221 -22.30 -9.86 11.69
N GLY A 222 -22.27 -9.22 12.84
CA GLY A 222 -23.05 -9.65 13.99
C GLY A 222 -24.55 -9.69 13.68
N VAL A 223 -25.08 -8.65 13.08
CA VAL A 223 -26.50 -8.60 12.67
C VAL A 223 -26.81 -9.71 11.66
N LEU A 224 -25.98 -9.91 10.65
CA LEU A 224 -26.19 -10.95 9.63
C LEU A 224 -26.18 -12.37 10.23
N ASN A 225 -25.30 -12.62 11.20
CA ASN A 225 -25.23 -13.90 11.92
C ASN A 225 -26.46 -14.13 12.79
N GLU A 226 -26.79 -13.18 13.64
CA GLU A 226 -27.90 -13.31 14.60
C GLU A 226 -29.28 -13.39 13.92
N THR A 227 -29.42 -12.79 12.74
CA THR A 227 -30.66 -12.83 11.96
C THR A 227 -30.79 -14.07 11.06
N GLY A 228 -29.77 -14.92 10.97
CA GLY A 228 -29.74 -16.08 10.03
C GLY A 228 -29.63 -15.68 8.55
N MET A 229 -29.43 -14.41 8.26
CA MET A 229 -29.31 -13.92 6.87
C MET A 229 -28.09 -14.51 6.15
N LEU A 230 -26.98 -14.73 6.86
CA LEU A 230 -25.79 -15.34 6.28
C LEU A 230 -26.06 -16.77 5.79
N GLU A 231 -26.78 -17.56 6.57
CA GLU A 231 -27.16 -18.92 6.20
C GLU A 231 -28.12 -18.92 5.00
N SER A 232 -29.09 -18.01 4.99
CA SER A 232 -30.03 -17.86 3.86
C SER A 232 -29.33 -17.45 2.57
N ILE A 233 -28.34 -16.54 2.64
CA ILE A 233 -27.53 -16.13 1.50
C ILE A 233 -26.66 -17.30 1.01
N ALA A 234 -26.01 -18.03 1.92
CA ALA A 234 -25.17 -19.17 1.57
C ALA A 234 -25.97 -20.26 0.87
N LEU A 235 -27.15 -20.59 1.38
CA LEU A 235 -28.07 -21.55 0.75
C LEU A 235 -28.53 -21.09 -0.62
N SER A 236 -28.78 -19.79 -0.81
CA SER A 236 -29.15 -19.22 -2.11
C SER A 236 -28.05 -19.39 -3.16
N PHE A 237 -26.77 -19.34 -2.78
CA PHE A 237 -25.66 -19.58 -3.69
C PHE A 237 -25.43 -21.06 -4.02
N ILE A 238 -25.87 -21.98 -3.16
CA ILE A 238 -25.74 -23.44 -3.41
C ILE A 238 -26.82 -23.94 -4.34
N HIS A 239 -27.97 -23.23 -4.46
CA HIS A 239 -29.09 -23.62 -5.30
C HIS A 239 -29.06 -23.01 -6.72
N ILE A 240 -28.01 -22.27 -7.08
CA ILE A 240 -27.72 -21.82 -8.44
C ILE A 240 -26.71 -22.75 -9.09
#